data_35ab8ea9faa3f7b76fd77cf5f250ad10
#
_entry.id   35ab8ea9faa3f7b76fd77cf5f250ad10
#
_cell.length_a   1.000
_cell.length_b   1.000
_cell.length_c   1.000
_cell.angle_alpha   90.00
_cell.angle_beta   90.00
_cell.angle_gamma   90.00
#
_symmetry.space_group_name_H-M   'P 1'
#
loop_
_entity.id
_entity.type
_entity.pdbx_description
1 polymer ?
#
loop_
_entity_poly.entity_id
_entity_poly.type
_entity_poly.pdbx_seq_one_letter_code
_entity_poly.pdbx_strand_id
1 'polypeptide(L)'
;ARPAVGTIGSVAGLIPAPTRAVYCAAKSAQHLLVRSVDLECEAQAATPAPGQPRRARVHFLLVAPGPIKNSFVATYSVDASTGPRDRRDHALGVEDVVRATLRRVDAEQWGVLVMPSYLRVAWILACLDATYVYPTDLRRAWLGRAAHRLYRY
;
A
#
# COMPACT_ATOMS: atom_id res chain seq x y z
N ALA A 1 -16.32 18.83 -10.00
CA ALA A 1 -15.32 17.82 -9.60
C ALA A 1 -15.59 17.42 -8.15
N ARG A 2 -15.48 16.16 -7.83
CA ARG A 2 -15.62 15.65 -6.46
C ARG A 2 -14.31 15.90 -5.70
N PRO A 3 -14.35 16.40 -4.45
CA PRO A 3 -13.14 16.58 -3.67
C PRO A 3 -12.50 15.23 -3.38
N ALA A 4 -11.20 15.12 -3.63
CA ALA A 4 -10.47 13.89 -3.47
C ALA A 4 -9.04 14.11 -2.96
N VAL A 5 -8.54 13.13 -2.21
CA VAL A 5 -7.17 13.10 -1.68
C VAL A 5 -6.47 11.85 -2.18
N GLY A 6 -5.35 12.04 -2.90
CA GLY A 6 -4.45 10.97 -3.33
C GLY A 6 -3.27 10.84 -2.37
N THR A 7 -2.99 9.63 -1.90
CA THR A 7 -1.84 9.35 -1.02
C THR A 7 -0.98 8.25 -1.61
N ILE A 8 0.33 8.52 -1.73
CA ILE A 8 1.30 7.51 -2.17
C ILE A 8 1.88 6.80 -0.95
N GLY A 9 1.42 5.58 -0.76
CA GLY A 9 1.89 4.67 0.27
C GLY A 9 2.98 3.71 -0.23
N SER A 10 2.89 2.45 0.18
CA SER A 10 3.73 1.33 -0.27
C SER A 10 3.06 0.01 0.06
N VAL A 11 3.31 -1.02 -0.75
CA VAL A 11 2.92 -2.39 -0.40
C VAL A 11 3.51 -2.85 0.93
N ALA A 12 4.65 -2.29 1.35
CA ALA A 12 5.26 -2.57 2.65
C ALA A 12 4.42 -2.08 3.85
N GLY A 13 3.41 -1.23 3.62
CA GLY A 13 2.39 -0.90 4.64
C GLY A 13 1.24 -1.91 4.71
N LEU A 14 1.18 -2.86 3.79
CA LEU A 14 0.15 -3.90 3.70
C LEU A 14 0.70 -5.30 3.99
N ILE A 15 1.95 -5.54 3.59
CA ILE A 15 2.64 -6.84 3.70
C ILE A 15 4.00 -6.60 4.36
N PRO A 16 4.38 -7.40 5.37
CA PRO A 16 5.68 -7.26 6.01
C PRO A 16 6.83 -7.44 5.01
N ALA A 17 7.81 -6.54 5.07
CA ALA A 17 9.04 -6.63 4.30
C ALA A 17 10.22 -6.93 5.24
N PRO A 18 10.94 -8.05 5.05
CA PRO A 18 12.14 -8.35 5.84
C PRO A 18 13.14 -7.19 5.80
N THR A 19 13.89 -7.00 6.88
CA THR A 19 14.92 -5.94 7.06
C THR A 19 14.40 -4.50 7.03
N ARG A 20 13.06 -4.28 6.91
CA ARG A 20 12.44 -2.95 6.78
C ARG A 20 11.38 -2.66 7.84
N ALA A 21 11.54 -3.17 9.05
CA ALA A 21 10.53 -3.07 10.11
C ALA A 21 10.03 -1.65 10.35
N VAL A 22 10.95 -0.68 10.52
CA VAL A 22 10.60 0.74 10.76
C VAL A 22 9.86 1.34 9.56
N TYR A 23 10.30 1.05 8.34
CA TYR A 23 9.63 1.51 7.12
C TYR A 23 8.23 0.91 7.00
N CYS A 24 8.08 -0.38 7.24
CA CYS A 24 6.77 -1.05 7.26
C CYS A 24 5.85 -0.43 8.29
N ALA A 25 6.33 -0.19 9.52
CA ALA A 25 5.56 0.44 10.58
C ALA A 25 5.08 1.85 10.19
N ALA A 26 5.97 2.68 9.64
CA ALA A 26 5.64 4.03 9.19
C ALA A 26 4.60 4.01 8.06
N LYS A 27 4.74 3.10 7.07
CA LYS A 27 3.80 2.97 5.97
C LYS A 27 2.46 2.37 6.40
N SER A 28 2.45 1.44 7.34
CA SER A 28 1.22 0.92 7.94
C SER A 28 0.46 2.01 8.70
N ALA A 29 1.15 2.82 9.48
CA ALA A 29 0.55 3.96 10.17
C ALA A 29 -0.06 4.97 9.19
N GLN A 30 0.65 5.32 8.10
CA GLN A 30 0.14 6.17 7.04
C GLN A 30 -1.13 5.60 6.40
N HIS A 31 -1.14 4.30 6.08
CA HIS A 31 -2.29 3.64 5.46
C HIS A 31 -3.50 3.63 6.39
N LEU A 32 -3.29 3.30 7.67
CA LEU A 32 -4.36 3.24 8.65
C LEU A 32 -4.96 4.64 8.88
N LEU A 33 -4.11 5.66 9.00
CA LEU A 33 -4.55 7.05 9.14
C LEU A 33 -5.47 7.47 7.97
N VAL A 34 -5.01 7.28 6.72
CA VAL A 34 -5.78 7.65 5.52
C VAL A 34 -7.12 6.93 5.48
N ARG A 35 -7.14 5.63 5.79
CA ARG A 35 -8.37 4.83 5.80
C ARG A 35 -9.33 5.23 6.92
N SER A 36 -8.81 5.58 8.09
CA SER A 36 -9.64 6.06 9.21
C SER A 36 -10.29 7.39 8.86
N VAL A 37 -9.52 8.34 8.33
CA VAL A 37 -10.04 9.64 7.89
C VAL A 37 -11.07 9.49 6.75
N ASP A 38 -10.87 8.54 5.83
CA ASP A 38 -11.84 8.23 4.77
C ASP A 38 -13.20 7.81 5.36
N LEU A 39 -13.19 6.90 6.35
CA LEU A 39 -14.40 6.45 7.05
C LEU A 39 -15.06 7.60 7.85
N GLU A 40 -14.27 8.43 8.51
CA GLU A 40 -14.78 9.60 9.23
C GLU A 40 -15.45 10.62 8.30
N CYS A 41 -14.82 10.91 7.15
CA CYS A 41 -15.40 11.79 6.13
C CYS A 41 -16.69 11.20 5.54
N GLU A 42 -16.75 9.88 5.35
CA GLU A 42 -17.95 9.20 4.91
C GLU A 42 -19.08 9.33 5.93
N ALA A 43 -18.81 9.03 7.19
CA ALA A 43 -19.79 9.14 8.26
C ALA A 43 -20.33 10.57 8.41
N GLN A 44 -19.43 11.59 8.36
CA GLN A 44 -19.83 13.00 8.46
C GLN A 44 -20.66 13.48 7.24
N ALA A 45 -20.40 12.95 6.06
CA ALA A 45 -21.20 13.28 4.87
C ALA A 45 -22.57 12.58 4.88
N ALA A 46 -22.66 11.38 5.46
CA ALA A 46 -23.89 10.61 5.57
C ALA A 46 -24.84 11.19 6.62
N THR A 47 -24.30 11.60 7.78
CA THR A 47 -25.10 12.04 8.94
C THR A 47 -24.61 13.40 9.42
N PRO A 48 -25.13 14.50 8.88
CA PRO A 48 -24.78 15.85 9.36
C PRO A 48 -25.25 16.04 10.80
N ALA A 49 -24.44 16.69 11.61
CA ALA A 49 -24.83 17.05 12.97
C ALA A 49 -26.03 18.00 12.95
N PRO A 50 -26.95 17.95 13.95
CA PRO A 50 -28.10 18.84 14.01
C PRO A 50 -27.71 20.31 13.90
N GLY A 51 -28.36 21.05 12.99
CA GLY A 51 -28.09 22.45 12.74
C GLY A 51 -26.83 22.75 11.92
N GLN A 52 -26.07 21.73 11.46
CA GLN A 52 -24.92 21.95 10.59
C GLN A 52 -25.24 21.66 9.12
N PRO A 53 -24.64 22.41 8.17
CA PRO A 53 -24.79 22.11 6.75
C PRO A 53 -24.20 20.74 6.41
N ARG A 54 -24.81 20.05 5.45
CA ARG A 54 -24.30 18.78 4.93
C ARG A 54 -22.90 18.97 4.33
N ARG A 55 -21.92 18.24 4.81
CA ARG A 55 -20.55 18.25 4.29
C ARG A 55 -20.48 17.46 2.99
N ALA A 56 -19.66 17.95 2.04
CA ALA A 56 -19.35 17.18 0.84
C ALA A 56 -18.52 15.95 1.22
N ARG A 57 -18.82 14.80 0.61
CA ARG A 57 -17.99 13.58 0.73
C ARG A 57 -16.64 13.84 0.07
N VAL A 58 -15.57 13.73 0.84
CA VAL A 58 -14.20 13.69 0.33
C VAL A 58 -13.84 12.23 0.04
N HIS A 59 -13.31 11.96 -1.14
CA HIS A 59 -12.90 10.63 -1.56
C HIS A 59 -11.40 10.43 -1.39
N PHE A 60 -10.98 9.21 -1.05
CA PHE A 60 -9.57 8.91 -0.83
C PHE A 60 -9.08 7.81 -1.78
N LEU A 61 -7.91 8.02 -2.36
CA LEU A 61 -7.17 7.03 -3.14
C LEU A 61 -5.82 6.79 -2.48
N LEU A 62 -5.63 5.61 -1.90
CA LEU A 62 -4.37 5.15 -1.38
C LEU A 62 -3.67 4.29 -2.43
N VAL A 63 -2.58 4.77 -2.98
CA VAL A 63 -1.75 4.01 -3.93
C VAL A 63 -0.65 3.29 -3.17
N ALA A 64 -0.63 1.96 -3.24
CA ALA A 64 0.34 1.12 -2.57
C ALA A 64 1.21 0.38 -3.61
N PRO A 65 2.24 1.04 -4.15
CA PRO A 65 3.14 0.41 -5.11
C PRO A 65 4.11 -0.55 -4.43
N GLY A 66 4.50 -1.59 -5.15
CA GLY A 66 5.68 -2.40 -4.87
C GLY A 66 6.98 -1.62 -5.18
N PRO A 67 8.10 -2.31 -5.34
CA PRO A 67 9.36 -1.68 -5.68
C PRO A 67 9.25 -0.86 -6.97
N ILE A 68 9.74 0.38 -6.96
CA ILE A 68 9.76 1.29 -8.11
C ILE A 68 11.20 1.47 -8.56
N LYS A 69 11.45 1.47 -9.87
CA LYS A 69 12.75 1.79 -10.47
C LYS A 69 13.02 3.28 -10.28
N ASN A 70 13.83 3.64 -9.29
CA ASN A 70 14.26 5.01 -9.06
C ASN A 70 15.67 5.06 -8.44
N SER A 71 16.30 6.22 -8.46
CA SER A 71 17.59 6.45 -7.85
C SER A 71 17.55 6.55 -6.31
N PHE A 72 16.36 6.72 -5.72
CA PHE A 72 16.18 6.92 -4.28
C PHE A 72 16.77 5.79 -3.46
N VAL A 73 16.54 4.55 -3.87
CA VAL A 73 17.03 3.37 -3.16
C VAL A 73 18.55 3.25 -3.26
N ALA A 74 19.13 3.61 -4.42
CA ALA A 74 20.57 3.59 -4.60
C ALA A 74 21.27 4.68 -3.77
N THR A 75 20.62 5.82 -3.56
CA THR A 75 21.19 6.99 -2.90
C THR A 75 20.94 7.03 -1.39
N TYR A 76 19.77 6.53 -0.95
CA TYR A 76 19.29 6.68 0.45
C TYR A 76 19.05 5.35 1.17
N SER A 77 19.50 4.23 0.61
CA SER A 77 19.46 2.95 1.32
C SER A 77 20.47 2.99 2.47
N VAL A 78 19.97 3.18 3.68
CA VAL A 78 20.79 3.20 4.91
C VAL A 78 21.27 1.79 5.27
N ASP A 79 20.68 0.77 4.66
CA ASP A 79 20.95 -0.64 4.95
C ASP A 79 22.02 -1.19 3.98
N ALA A 80 23.28 -1.04 4.36
CA ALA A 80 24.42 -1.61 3.64
C ALA A 80 24.47 -3.14 3.66
N SER A 81 23.63 -3.82 4.48
CA SER A 81 23.53 -5.27 4.53
C SER A 81 22.73 -5.87 3.37
N THR A 82 21.96 -5.04 2.67
CA THR A 82 21.29 -5.44 1.45
C THR A 82 22.29 -5.36 0.29
N GLY A 83 22.78 -6.51 -0.14
CA GLY A 83 23.65 -6.63 -1.32
C GLY A 83 23.02 -6.01 -2.59
N PRO A 84 23.77 -5.94 -3.70
CA PRO A 84 23.26 -5.36 -4.94
C PRO A 84 21.97 -6.07 -5.36
N ARG A 85 20.91 -5.28 -5.56
CA ARG A 85 19.61 -5.79 -6.02
C ARG A 85 19.78 -6.55 -7.32
N ASP A 86 19.23 -7.75 -7.39
CA ASP A 86 19.13 -8.48 -8.65
C ASP A 86 18.35 -7.60 -9.66
N ARG A 87 18.99 -7.22 -10.76
CA ARG A 87 18.41 -6.38 -11.82
C ARG A 87 17.19 -7.01 -12.52
N ARG A 88 16.88 -8.27 -12.22
CA ARG A 88 15.67 -8.98 -12.67
C ARG A 88 14.43 -8.69 -11.86
N ASP A 89 14.52 -7.82 -10.87
CA ASP A 89 13.37 -7.45 -10.07
C ASP A 89 12.27 -6.82 -10.93
N HIS A 90 11.06 -7.32 -10.72
CA HIS A 90 9.82 -6.80 -11.29
C HIS A 90 9.48 -5.39 -10.73
N ALA A 91 10.46 -4.51 -10.72
CA ALA A 91 10.26 -3.15 -10.25
C ALA A 91 9.42 -2.37 -11.27
N LEU A 92 8.41 -1.68 -10.77
CA LEU A 92 7.50 -0.84 -11.57
C LEU A 92 8.25 0.36 -12.14
N GLY A 93 7.90 0.77 -13.35
CA GLY A 93 8.26 2.09 -13.85
C GLY A 93 7.51 3.18 -13.07
N VAL A 94 8.15 4.31 -12.85
CA VAL A 94 7.48 5.48 -12.23
C VAL A 94 6.26 5.89 -13.06
N GLU A 95 6.40 5.91 -14.38
CA GLU A 95 5.33 6.26 -15.32
C GLU A 95 4.13 5.32 -15.23
N ASP A 96 4.35 4.03 -15.00
CA ASP A 96 3.28 3.05 -14.87
C ASP A 96 2.45 3.31 -13.61
N VAL A 97 3.11 3.66 -12.50
CA VAL A 97 2.43 4.03 -11.24
C VAL A 97 1.63 5.31 -11.43
N VAL A 98 2.21 6.34 -12.02
CA VAL A 98 1.53 7.61 -12.30
C VAL A 98 0.32 7.39 -13.19
N ARG A 99 0.50 6.70 -14.31
CA ARG A 99 -0.58 6.41 -15.27
C ARG A 99 -1.72 5.63 -14.63
N ALA A 100 -1.41 4.62 -13.83
CA ALA A 100 -2.44 3.85 -13.12
C ALA A 100 -3.17 4.69 -12.07
N THR A 101 -2.46 5.57 -11.38
CA THR A 101 -3.05 6.50 -10.41
C THR A 101 -4.01 7.46 -11.10
N LEU A 102 -3.58 8.12 -12.18
CA LEU A 102 -4.41 9.06 -12.93
C LEU A 102 -5.65 8.39 -13.52
N ARG A 103 -5.51 7.19 -14.11
CA ARG A 103 -6.67 6.42 -14.60
C ARG A 103 -7.70 6.14 -13.51
N ARG A 104 -7.27 5.88 -12.27
CA ARG A 104 -8.19 5.69 -11.15
C ARG A 104 -8.91 6.97 -10.78
N VAL A 105 -8.18 8.09 -10.77
CA VAL A 105 -8.76 9.42 -10.49
C VAL A 105 -9.77 9.81 -11.58
N ASP A 106 -9.40 9.66 -12.85
CA ASP A 106 -10.26 9.99 -14.00
C ASP A 106 -11.53 9.11 -14.04
N ALA A 107 -11.39 7.84 -13.64
CA ALA A 107 -12.52 6.91 -13.54
C ALA A 107 -13.31 7.05 -12.22
N GLU A 108 -13.00 8.02 -11.37
CA GLU A 108 -13.59 8.21 -10.03
C GLU A 108 -13.57 6.91 -9.18
N GLN A 109 -12.52 6.10 -9.29
CA GLN A 109 -12.35 4.84 -8.57
C GLN A 109 -11.47 5.03 -7.33
N TRP A 110 -12.07 5.09 -6.19
CA TRP A 110 -11.45 5.38 -4.90
C TRP A 110 -11.06 4.11 -4.12
N GLY A 111 -10.44 4.29 -2.96
CA GLY A 111 -10.00 3.20 -2.09
C GLY A 111 -8.53 2.85 -2.27
N VAL A 112 -8.16 1.57 -2.30
CA VAL A 112 -6.76 1.12 -2.33
C VAL A 112 -6.38 0.59 -3.71
N LEU A 113 -5.35 1.19 -4.33
CA LEU A 113 -4.70 0.70 -5.55
C LEU A 113 -3.39 0.00 -5.18
N VAL A 114 -3.36 -1.33 -5.25
CA VAL A 114 -2.15 -2.14 -5.06
C VAL A 114 -1.51 -2.44 -6.41
N MET A 115 -0.22 -2.20 -6.54
CA MET A 115 0.54 -2.42 -7.77
C MET A 115 1.86 -3.15 -7.50
N PRO A 116 2.24 -4.13 -8.33
CA PRO A 116 1.43 -4.78 -9.37
C PRO A 116 0.24 -5.55 -8.77
N SER A 117 -0.76 -5.86 -9.61
CA SER A 117 -2.04 -6.40 -9.17
C SER A 117 -1.97 -7.72 -8.42
N TYR A 118 -0.98 -8.57 -8.72
CA TYR A 118 -0.80 -9.85 -8.02
C TYR A 118 -0.48 -9.68 -6.53
N LEU A 119 0.04 -8.52 -6.11
CA LEU A 119 0.27 -8.22 -4.68
C LEU A 119 -1.03 -8.05 -3.89
N ARG A 120 -2.17 -7.84 -4.56
CA ARG A 120 -3.49 -7.85 -3.91
C ARG A 120 -3.80 -9.23 -3.34
N VAL A 121 -3.46 -10.28 -4.07
CA VAL A 121 -3.63 -11.67 -3.59
C VAL A 121 -2.73 -11.92 -2.38
N ALA A 122 -1.45 -11.51 -2.45
CA ALA A 122 -0.53 -11.63 -1.32
C ALA A 122 -1.02 -10.84 -0.09
N TRP A 123 -1.60 -9.66 -0.29
CA TRP A 123 -2.20 -8.87 0.79
C TRP A 123 -3.42 -9.57 1.41
N ILE A 124 -4.34 -10.08 0.59
CA ILE A 124 -5.51 -10.83 1.08
C ILE A 124 -5.06 -12.04 1.92
N LEU A 125 -4.08 -12.79 1.42
CA LEU A 125 -3.53 -13.93 2.14
C LEU A 125 -2.83 -13.52 3.44
N ALA A 126 -2.12 -12.40 3.47
CA ALA A 126 -1.54 -11.85 4.68
C ALA A 126 -2.61 -11.44 5.71
N CYS A 127 -3.74 -10.89 5.27
CA CYS A 127 -4.88 -10.58 6.14
C CYS A 127 -5.51 -11.85 6.72
N LEU A 128 -5.64 -12.90 5.91
CA LEU A 128 -6.15 -14.21 6.37
C LEU A 128 -5.20 -14.88 7.35
N ASP A 129 -3.88 -14.78 7.13
CA ASP A 129 -2.86 -15.27 8.06
C ASP A 129 -2.94 -14.55 9.42
N ALA A 130 -3.19 -13.24 9.44
CA ALA A 130 -3.38 -12.48 10.69
C ALA A 130 -4.56 -12.97 11.54
N THR A 131 -5.50 -13.72 10.95
CA THR A 131 -6.64 -14.34 11.66
C THR A 131 -6.37 -15.77 12.15
N TYR A 132 -5.11 -16.24 12.12
CA TYR A 132 -4.70 -17.58 12.53
C TYR A 132 -5.35 -18.74 11.75
N VAL A 133 -5.74 -18.50 10.51
CA VAL A 133 -6.38 -19.51 9.66
C VAL A 133 -5.40 -20.59 9.17
N TYR A 134 -4.08 -20.30 9.17
CA TYR A 134 -3.06 -21.24 8.69
C TYR A 134 -2.12 -21.76 9.79
N PRO A 135 -1.73 -23.06 9.74
CA PRO A 135 -0.68 -23.59 10.58
C PRO A 135 0.64 -22.81 10.42
N THR A 136 1.37 -22.64 11.52
CA THR A 136 2.61 -21.85 11.59
C THR A 136 3.67 -22.25 10.56
N ASP A 137 3.69 -23.52 10.14
CA ASP A 137 4.66 -24.04 9.19
C ASP A 137 4.35 -23.66 7.74
N LEU A 138 3.08 -23.65 7.35
CA LEU A 138 2.62 -23.13 6.06
C LEU A 138 2.85 -21.62 5.95
N ARG A 139 2.65 -20.91 7.06
CA ARG A 139 2.92 -19.47 7.19
C ARG A 139 4.39 -19.14 6.93
N ARG A 140 5.34 -19.83 7.58
CA ARG A 140 6.78 -19.64 7.37
C ARG A 140 7.20 -19.99 5.94
N ALA A 141 6.63 -21.06 5.38
CA ALA A 141 6.95 -21.49 4.02
C ALA A 141 6.38 -20.58 2.94
N TRP A 142 5.23 -19.94 3.18
CA TRP A 142 4.53 -19.13 2.18
C TRP A 142 4.91 -17.65 2.25
N LEU A 143 4.83 -17.05 3.42
CA LEU A 143 5.23 -15.64 3.61
C LEU A 143 6.75 -15.48 3.43
N GLY A 144 7.55 -16.44 3.88
CA GLY A 144 8.98 -16.44 3.64
C GLY A 144 9.32 -16.51 2.16
N ARG A 145 8.64 -17.37 1.38
CA ARG A 145 8.84 -17.46 -0.08
C ARG A 145 8.27 -16.28 -0.85
N ALA A 146 7.11 -15.78 -0.48
CA ALA A 146 6.53 -14.60 -1.10
C ALA A 146 7.35 -13.35 -0.79
N ALA A 147 7.72 -13.14 0.46
CA ALA A 147 8.62 -12.05 0.86
C ALA A 147 10.00 -12.20 0.20
N HIS A 148 10.55 -13.40 0.14
CA HIS A 148 11.85 -13.67 -0.50
C HIS A 148 11.79 -13.42 -2.02
N ARG A 149 10.67 -13.71 -2.68
CA ARG A 149 10.50 -13.40 -4.12
C ARG A 149 10.27 -11.92 -4.39
N LEU A 150 9.60 -11.22 -3.48
CA LEU A 150 9.31 -9.79 -3.60
C LEU A 150 10.50 -8.90 -3.23
N TYR A 151 11.35 -9.40 -2.32
CA TYR A 151 12.47 -8.66 -1.74
C TYR A 151 13.77 -9.44 -1.86
N ARG A 152 13.93 -10.29 -2.91
CA ARG A 152 15.22 -10.92 -3.21
C ARG A 152 16.29 -9.85 -3.33
N TYR A 153 17.16 -9.89 -2.37
CA TYR A 153 18.39 -9.14 -2.34
C TYR A 153 19.51 -10.00 -2.93
#